data_4d5f70645194ca72adf08420f5c1fadf
#
_entry.id   4d5f70645194ca72adf08420f5c1fadf
#
_cell.length_a   1.000
_cell.length_b   1.000
_cell.length_c   1.000
_cell.angle_alpha   90.00
_cell.angle_beta   90.00
_cell.angle_gamma   90.00
#
_symmetry.space_group_name_H-M   'P 1'
#
loop_
_entity.id
_entity.type
_entity.pdbx_description
1 polymer ?
#
loop_
_entity_poly.entity_id
_entity_poly.type
_entity_poly.pdbx_seq_one_letter_code
_entity_poly.pdbx_strand_id
1 'polypeptide(L)'
;KEFFINQQYHISRSFKEIRLSDIVKIISRNILKITEKKLADSDIEQSTLLTAIENNPLIIPNMKPFESINWIGSFALSLKDLSPGFFFFETSNGYNFKSFSTLCNAVSKRTITFAPKNDNDTETIASKHDKMDQLQFKQVFDVLDGIENGAYGSTIRKIDFLNRTTESEKFILKENSYKTLNSFLPFNLAKNRLGNSINESSDFQRFFPKFQGDLVSRWLLVRASRITLLNSAKLHVDIPGDSSISVGDIITVNIPENSAKTDGRNIKLDMMTSGRYMITGLRHQLKANKYICNAQLCKDSVMVNLNYNPPFNPNWNTVINI
;
A
#
# COMPACT_ATOMS: atom_id res chain seq x y z
N LYS A 1 -13.17 24.20 2.76
CA LYS A 1 -14.25 24.32 3.77
C LYS A 1 -14.09 23.22 4.82
N GLU A 2 -14.00 21.97 4.41
CA GLU A 2 -13.91 20.80 5.29
C GLU A 2 -12.67 20.81 6.19
N PHE A 3 -11.54 21.28 5.68
CA PHE A 3 -10.30 21.46 6.45
C PHE A 3 -10.47 22.44 7.63
N PHE A 4 -11.15 23.57 7.42
CA PHE A 4 -11.42 24.53 8.50
C PHE A 4 -12.33 23.91 9.57
N ILE A 5 -13.37 23.19 9.16
CA ILE A 5 -14.26 22.49 10.07
C ILE A 5 -13.46 21.46 10.90
N ASN A 6 -12.57 20.69 10.24
CA ASN A 6 -11.71 19.71 10.91
C ASN A 6 -10.84 20.35 12.02
N GLN A 7 -10.37 21.59 11.84
CA GLN A 7 -9.55 22.27 12.84
C GLN A 7 -10.37 22.79 14.04
N GLN A 8 -11.66 23.03 13.83
CA GLN A 8 -12.53 23.61 14.87
C GLN A 8 -13.20 22.56 15.77
N TYR A 9 -13.35 21.33 15.25
CA TYR A 9 -14.12 20.29 15.95
C TYR A 9 -13.21 19.19 16.49
N HIS A 10 -13.57 18.71 17.68
CA HIS A 10 -13.03 17.50 18.28
C HIS A 10 -14.19 16.56 18.59
N ILE A 11 -14.01 15.29 18.32
CA ILE A 11 -15.00 14.24 18.52
C ILE A 11 -14.67 13.50 19.81
N SER A 12 -15.61 13.54 20.76
CA SER A 12 -15.59 12.71 21.96
C SER A 12 -16.93 11.99 22.04
N ARG A 13 -17.02 10.82 21.44
CA ARG A 13 -18.29 10.08 21.30
C ARG A 13 -18.07 8.58 21.32
N SER A 14 -19.01 7.86 21.93
CA SER A 14 -19.08 6.41 21.87
C SER A 14 -20.06 5.94 20.78
N PHE A 15 -19.71 4.85 20.12
CA PHE A 15 -20.54 4.18 19.13
C PHE A 15 -20.67 2.70 19.50
N LYS A 16 -21.89 2.18 19.47
CA LYS A 16 -22.20 0.79 19.82
C LYS A 16 -22.95 0.14 18.67
N GLU A 17 -22.59 -1.10 18.32
CA GLU A 17 -23.29 -1.94 17.34
C GLU A 17 -23.40 -1.30 15.93
N ILE A 18 -22.43 -0.49 15.53
CA ILE A 18 -22.40 0.18 14.22
C ILE A 18 -21.13 -0.26 13.48
N ARG A 19 -21.21 -0.40 12.17
CA ARG A 19 -20.03 -0.67 11.33
C ARG A 19 -19.09 0.53 11.35
N LEU A 20 -17.79 0.27 11.28
CA LEU A 20 -16.79 1.33 11.24
C LEU A 20 -16.95 2.23 10.00
N SER A 21 -17.31 1.67 8.86
CA SER A 21 -17.67 2.43 7.65
C SER A 21 -18.84 3.39 7.86
N ASP A 22 -19.84 3.00 8.65
CA ASP A 22 -20.99 3.85 8.96
C ASP A 22 -20.63 4.98 9.94
N ILE A 23 -19.70 4.71 10.86
CA ILE A 23 -19.13 5.77 11.73
C ILE A 23 -18.38 6.80 10.88
N VAL A 24 -17.56 6.36 9.92
CA VAL A 24 -16.88 7.26 8.98
C VAL A 24 -17.89 8.09 8.19
N LYS A 25 -18.98 7.47 7.73
CA LYS A 25 -20.09 8.16 7.05
C LYS A 25 -20.73 9.23 7.94
N ILE A 26 -21.01 8.91 9.20
CA ILE A 26 -21.56 9.86 10.18
C ILE A 26 -20.60 11.04 10.40
N ILE A 27 -19.33 10.78 10.62
CA ILE A 27 -18.33 11.84 10.84
C ILE A 27 -18.21 12.73 9.60
N SER A 28 -18.12 12.12 8.42
CA SER A 28 -17.95 12.85 7.16
C SER A 28 -19.16 13.74 6.84
N ARG A 29 -20.38 13.21 7.00
CA ARG A 29 -21.61 13.94 6.63
C ARG A 29 -22.07 14.92 7.71
N ASN A 30 -22.11 14.47 8.97
CA ASN A 30 -22.71 15.28 10.04
C ASN A 30 -21.74 16.31 10.60
N ILE A 31 -20.44 15.97 10.71
CA ILE A 31 -19.44 16.85 11.34
C ILE A 31 -18.69 17.64 10.27
N LEU A 32 -18.04 16.98 9.32
CA LEU A 32 -17.28 17.64 8.24
C LEU A 32 -18.18 18.29 7.18
N LYS A 33 -19.48 17.92 7.18
CA LYS A 33 -20.48 18.41 6.21
C LYS A 33 -20.06 18.20 4.76
N ILE A 34 -19.44 17.06 4.50
CA ILE A 34 -19.11 16.61 3.15
C ILE A 34 -20.41 16.19 2.48
N THR A 35 -20.69 16.79 1.32
CA THR A 35 -21.91 16.49 0.55
C THR A 35 -21.84 15.12 -0.09
N GLU A 36 -22.99 14.50 -0.39
CA GLU A 36 -23.06 13.22 -1.12
C GLU A 36 -22.40 13.30 -2.50
N LYS A 37 -22.40 14.44 -3.13
CA LYS A 37 -21.69 14.67 -4.40
C LYS A 37 -20.18 14.49 -4.26
N LYS A 38 -19.61 14.79 -3.09
CA LYS A 38 -18.17 14.67 -2.81
C LYS A 38 -17.79 13.35 -2.13
N LEU A 39 -18.74 12.63 -1.57
CA LEU A 39 -18.54 11.33 -0.93
C LEU A 39 -19.81 10.50 -1.11
N ALA A 40 -19.91 9.81 -2.24
CA ALA A 40 -21.03 8.92 -2.50
C ALA A 40 -20.95 7.66 -1.64
N ASP A 41 -22.07 6.98 -1.44
CA ASP A 41 -22.09 5.72 -0.70
C ASP A 41 -21.25 4.62 -1.37
N SER A 42 -21.10 4.67 -2.68
CA SER A 42 -20.22 3.79 -3.48
C SER A 42 -18.73 4.01 -3.19
N ASP A 43 -18.34 5.19 -2.70
CA ASP A 43 -16.96 5.54 -2.40
C ASP A 43 -16.55 5.18 -0.98
N ILE A 44 -17.53 4.73 -0.17
CA ILE A 44 -17.32 4.19 1.16
C ILE A 44 -17.44 2.67 1.10
N GLU A 45 -16.30 1.98 1.16
CA GLU A 45 -16.29 0.53 1.24
C GLU A 45 -16.79 0.05 2.60
N GLN A 46 -17.65 -0.97 2.59
CA GLN A 46 -18.19 -1.51 3.82
C GLN A 46 -17.16 -2.30 4.63
N SER A 47 -17.07 -1.97 5.90
CA SER A 47 -16.24 -2.68 6.87
C SER A 47 -17.05 -3.66 7.70
N THR A 48 -16.35 -4.58 8.37
CA THR A 48 -16.96 -5.47 9.37
C THR A 48 -17.47 -4.68 10.58
N LEU A 49 -18.40 -5.29 11.31
CA LEU A 49 -18.85 -4.85 12.63
C LEU A 49 -17.76 -5.20 13.67
N LEU A 50 -16.84 -4.30 13.95
CA LEU A 50 -15.86 -4.57 15.01
C LEU A 50 -16.54 -4.55 16.38
N THR A 51 -17.54 -3.71 16.55
CA THR A 51 -18.28 -3.55 17.80
C THR A 51 -19.20 -4.73 18.16
N ALA A 52 -19.62 -5.52 17.16
CA ALA A 52 -20.52 -6.66 17.42
C ALA A 52 -19.82 -7.92 17.94
N ILE A 53 -18.51 -8.05 17.65
CA ILE A 53 -17.73 -9.22 18.09
C ILE A 53 -17.38 -9.10 19.57
N GLU A 54 -17.38 -7.89 20.14
CA GLU A 54 -16.76 -7.58 21.42
C GLU A 54 -17.72 -7.04 22.47
N ASN A 55 -18.98 -6.77 22.16
CA ASN A 55 -19.93 -6.05 23.03
C ASN A 55 -19.41 -4.72 23.62
N ASN A 56 -18.24 -4.26 23.16
CA ASN A 56 -17.61 -3.05 23.63
C ASN A 56 -17.91 -1.87 22.70
N PRO A 57 -18.31 -0.72 23.22
CA PRO A 57 -18.49 0.48 22.43
C PRO A 57 -17.14 0.99 21.93
N LEU A 58 -17.07 1.43 20.66
CA LEU A 58 -15.95 2.20 20.18
C LEU A 58 -16.04 3.62 20.72
N ILE A 59 -15.03 4.06 21.47
CA ILE A 59 -14.95 5.41 22.02
C ILE A 59 -13.88 6.18 21.24
N ILE A 60 -14.28 7.29 20.61
CA ILE A 60 -13.33 8.23 19.99
C ILE A 60 -12.86 9.20 21.07
N PRO A 61 -11.52 9.23 21.37
CA PRO A 61 -11.01 10.01 22.50
C PRO A 61 -10.61 11.44 22.07
N ASN A 62 -11.55 12.36 21.99
CA ASN A 62 -11.31 13.79 21.73
C ASN A 62 -10.37 14.09 20.55
N MET A 63 -10.59 13.43 19.41
CA MET A 63 -9.78 13.53 18.21
C MET A 63 -10.41 14.44 17.17
N LYS A 64 -9.60 15.05 16.29
CA LYS A 64 -10.11 15.77 15.13
C LYS A 64 -10.82 14.83 14.15
N PRO A 65 -11.81 15.32 13.37
CA PRO A 65 -12.59 14.45 12.47
C PRO A 65 -11.75 13.63 11.49
N PHE A 66 -10.81 14.22 10.77
CA PHE A 66 -9.95 13.47 9.84
C PHE A 66 -9.02 12.49 10.55
N GLU A 67 -8.51 12.87 11.72
CA GLU A 67 -7.71 12.00 12.56
C GLU A 67 -8.52 10.79 13.05
N SER A 68 -9.77 11.03 13.49
CA SER A 68 -10.71 9.98 13.87
C SER A 68 -10.99 9.00 12.73
N ILE A 69 -11.21 9.50 11.49
CA ILE A 69 -11.43 8.66 10.32
C ILE A 69 -10.20 7.81 10.02
N ASN A 70 -8.99 8.39 10.05
CA ASN A 70 -7.74 7.67 9.81
C ASN A 70 -7.47 6.63 10.91
N TRP A 71 -7.75 6.99 12.17
CA TRP A 71 -7.65 6.08 13.30
C TRP A 71 -8.60 4.88 13.14
N ILE A 72 -9.88 5.11 12.81
CA ILE A 72 -10.85 4.05 12.50
C ILE A 72 -10.38 3.19 11.32
N GLY A 73 -9.89 3.82 10.24
CA GLY A 73 -9.35 3.13 9.07
C GLY A 73 -8.16 2.22 9.38
N SER A 74 -7.43 2.50 10.47
CA SER A 74 -6.27 1.70 10.85
C SER A 74 -6.61 0.28 11.27
N PHE A 75 -7.76 0.06 11.91
CA PHE A 75 -8.21 -1.24 12.41
C PHE A 75 -9.47 -1.78 11.74
N ALA A 76 -10.02 -1.05 10.77
CA ALA A 76 -11.15 -1.53 9.98
C ALA A 76 -10.74 -2.72 9.10
N LEU A 77 -11.59 -3.74 9.07
CA LEU A 77 -11.46 -4.90 8.22
C LEU A 77 -12.51 -4.84 7.10
N SER A 78 -12.12 -5.12 5.86
CA SER A 78 -13.05 -5.19 4.73
C SER A 78 -14.06 -6.31 4.91
N LEU A 79 -15.32 -6.04 4.58
CA LEU A 79 -16.37 -7.07 4.63
C LEU A 79 -16.15 -8.15 3.55
N LYS A 80 -15.44 -7.82 2.47
CA LYS A 80 -15.24 -8.71 1.32
C LYS A 80 -14.23 -9.82 1.58
N ASP A 81 -13.09 -9.47 2.19
CA ASP A 81 -11.95 -10.36 2.30
C ASP A 81 -11.23 -10.29 3.66
N LEU A 82 -11.85 -9.62 4.63
CA LEU A 82 -11.31 -9.38 5.97
C LEU A 82 -9.92 -8.72 5.96
N SER A 83 -9.56 -8.08 4.85
CA SER A 83 -8.30 -7.36 4.70
C SER A 83 -8.28 -6.10 5.55
N PRO A 84 -7.26 -5.91 6.40
CA PRO A 84 -7.11 -4.70 7.19
C PRO A 84 -6.51 -3.56 6.38
N GLY A 85 -6.73 -2.34 6.89
CA GLY A 85 -6.10 -1.13 6.36
C GLY A 85 -6.97 -0.43 5.32
N PHE A 86 -7.76 0.50 5.81
CA PHE A 86 -8.51 1.43 4.97
C PHE A 86 -7.75 2.73 4.86
N PHE A 87 -7.90 3.37 3.71
CA PHE A 87 -7.38 4.71 3.44
C PHE A 87 -8.53 5.66 3.19
N PHE A 88 -8.43 6.83 3.81
CA PHE A 88 -9.31 7.95 3.53
C PHE A 88 -8.50 9.02 2.78
N PHE A 89 -8.90 9.33 1.58
CA PHE A 89 -8.18 10.27 0.72
C PHE A 89 -9.12 11.05 -0.17
N GLU A 90 -8.66 12.22 -0.62
CA GLU A 90 -9.37 13.10 -1.52
C GLU A 90 -8.80 13.00 -2.95
N THR A 91 -9.69 12.99 -3.91
CA THR A 91 -9.39 13.04 -5.35
C THR A 91 -10.10 14.24 -5.97
N SER A 92 -9.86 14.52 -7.25
CA SER A 92 -10.60 15.55 -7.99
C SER A 92 -12.13 15.33 -7.99
N ASN A 93 -12.57 14.08 -7.88
CA ASN A 93 -13.97 13.69 -7.88
C ASN A 93 -14.61 13.70 -6.48
N GLY A 94 -13.79 13.75 -5.41
CA GLY A 94 -14.25 13.77 -4.03
C GLY A 94 -13.45 12.85 -3.12
N TYR A 95 -14.05 12.51 -1.98
CA TYR A 95 -13.41 11.68 -0.96
C TYR A 95 -13.69 10.20 -1.20
N ASN A 96 -12.75 9.37 -0.77
CA ASN A 96 -12.85 7.91 -0.85
C ASN A 96 -12.44 7.30 0.49
N PHE A 97 -13.15 6.23 0.89
CA PHE A 97 -12.77 5.37 2.01
C PHE A 97 -12.75 3.92 1.52
N LYS A 98 -11.58 3.43 1.17
CA LYS A 98 -11.38 2.13 0.51
C LYS A 98 -10.29 1.31 1.18
N SER A 99 -10.48 -0.02 1.20
CA SER A 99 -9.45 -0.93 1.68
C SER A 99 -8.28 -1.03 0.69
N PHE A 100 -7.10 -1.34 1.23
CA PHE A 100 -5.92 -1.58 0.40
C PHE A 100 -6.16 -2.69 -0.63
N SER A 101 -6.87 -3.74 -0.25
CA SER A 101 -7.22 -4.85 -1.15
C SER A 101 -8.07 -4.40 -2.33
N THR A 102 -9.07 -3.55 -2.08
CA THR A 102 -9.90 -2.98 -3.15
C THR A 102 -9.08 -2.10 -4.09
N LEU A 103 -8.16 -1.30 -3.56
CA LEU A 103 -7.27 -0.47 -4.38
C LEU A 103 -6.34 -1.33 -5.25
N CYS A 104 -5.73 -2.39 -4.69
CA CYS A 104 -4.88 -3.30 -5.44
C CYS A 104 -5.62 -4.06 -6.56
N ASN A 105 -6.91 -4.33 -6.39
CA ASN A 105 -7.73 -5.02 -7.40
C ASN A 105 -8.24 -4.10 -8.51
N ALA A 106 -8.08 -2.78 -8.39
CA ALA A 106 -8.54 -1.85 -9.42
C ALA A 106 -7.86 -2.12 -10.77
N VAL A 107 -8.60 -1.93 -11.85
CA VAL A 107 -8.05 -2.09 -13.21
C VAL A 107 -7.03 -0.98 -13.47
N SER A 108 -5.94 -1.31 -14.15
CA SER A 108 -4.97 -0.30 -14.59
C SER A 108 -5.63 0.68 -15.55
N LYS A 109 -5.62 1.97 -15.21
CA LYS A 109 -6.21 3.02 -16.04
C LYS A 109 -5.37 3.33 -17.28
N ARG A 110 -4.05 3.15 -17.17
CA ARG A 110 -3.12 3.53 -18.23
C ARG A 110 -1.88 2.67 -18.18
N THR A 111 -1.30 2.39 -19.35
CA THR A 111 0.02 1.78 -19.49
C THR A 111 0.99 2.83 -19.99
N ILE A 112 2.13 2.98 -19.30
CA ILE A 112 3.15 3.98 -19.62
C ILE A 112 4.48 3.26 -19.79
N THR A 113 5.20 3.58 -20.85
CA THR A 113 6.50 2.99 -21.16
C THR A 113 7.61 4.01 -20.98
N PHE A 114 8.68 3.64 -20.29
CA PHE A 114 9.88 4.45 -20.22
C PHE A 114 10.60 4.38 -21.56
N ALA A 115 10.69 5.50 -22.24
CA ALA A 115 11.47 5.66 -23.46
C ALA A 115 12.24 6.96 -23.36
N PRO A 116 13.58 6.90 -23.25
CA PRO A 116 14.41 8.12 -23.29
C PRO A 116 14.21 8.79 -24.66
N LYS A 117 14.16 10.11 -24.65
CA LYS A 117 13.99 10.89 -25.88
C LYS A 117 15.13 10.62 -26.85
N ASN A 118 14.79 10.23 -28.07
CA ASN A 118 15.67 10.30 -29.22
C ASN A 118 15.26 11.51 -30.07
N ASP A 119 16.20 12.37 -30.40
CA ASP A 119 15.93 13.61 -31.17
C ASP A 119 15.38 13.35 -32.58
N ASN A 120 15.46 12.13 -33.08
CA ASN A 120 15.04 11.72 -34.43
C ASN A 120 13.66 11.05 -34.50
N ASP A 121 12.88 11.05 -33.41
CA ASP A 121 11.61 10.33 -33.39
C ASP A 121 10.51 11.09 -34.15
N THR A 122 10.17 10.61 -35.33
CA THR A 122 8.97 10.97 -36.12
C THR A 122 7.69 10.33 -35.57
N GLU A 123 7.58 10.21 -34.25
CA GLU A 123 6.46 9.53 -33.61
C GLU A 123 5.16 10.36 -33.62
N THR A 124 4.06 9.64 -33.71
CA THR A 124 2.72 10.25 -33.62
C THR A 124 2.47 10.82 -32.22
N ILE A 125 1.61 11.85 -32.12
CA ILE A 125 1.23 12.48 -30.84
C ILE A 125 0.68 11.45 -29.86
N ALA A 126 -0.08 10.45 -30.33
CA ALA A 126 -0.63 9.38 -29.51
C ALA A 126 0.45 8.50 -28.85
N SER A 127 1.50 8.14 -29.59
CA SER A 127 2.61 7.33 -29.04
C SER A 127 3.46 8.10 -28.04
N LYS A 128 3.57 9.43 -28.20
CA LYS A 128 4.25 10.30 -27.23
C LYS A 128 3.48 10.44 -25.92
N HIS A 129 2.17 10.28 -25.93
CA HIS A 129 1.34 10.38 -24.74
C HIS A 129 1.61 9.24 -23.75
N ASP A 130 1.89 8.04 -24.22
CA ASP A 130 2.11 6.85 -23.39
C ASP A 130 3.60 6.63 -23.01
N LYS A 131 4.45 7.61 -23.28
CA LYS A 131 5.86 7.60 -22.90
C LYS A 131 6.13 8.55 -21.73
N MET A 132 7.00 8.12 -20.82
CA MET A 132 7.53 8.97 -19.78
C MET A 132 8.95 9.42 -20.13
N ASP A 133 9.21 10.71 -19.91
CA ASP A 133 10.50 11.34 -20.20
C ASP A 133 11.49 11.16 -19.04
N GLN A 134 10.98 11.20 -17.81
CA GLN A 134 11.80 11.17 -16.59
C GLN A 134 11.28 10.10 -15.63
N LEU A 135 12.21 9.32 -15.14
CA LEU A 135 11.98 8.24 -14.20
C LEU A 135 13.06 8.30 -13.12
N GLN A 136 12.65 8.39 -11.87
CA GLN A 136 13.55 8.39 -10.73
C GLN A 136 13.13 7.35 -9.71
N PHE A 137 13.96 6.33 -9.52
CA PHE A 137 13.81 5.41 -8.42
C PHE A 137 14.20 6.11 -7.11
N LYS A 138 13.27 6.17 -6.18
CA LYS A 138 13.54 6.63 -4.81
C LYS A 138 13.93 5.47 -3.92
N GLN A 139 13.31 4.33 -4.15
CA GLN A 139 13.54 3.12 -3.39
C GLN A 139 13.18 1.91 -4.25
N VAL A 140 14.03 0.88 -4.24
CA VAL A 140 13.81 -0.36 -4.98
C VAL A 140 13.93 -1.52 -4.00
N PHE A 141 12.78 -1.99 -3.49
CA PHE A 141 12.62 -3.11 -2.58
C PHE A 141 13.65 -3.16 -1.44
N ASP A 142 13.44 -2.27 -0.46
CA ASP A 142 14.22 -2.27 0.77
C ASP A 142 13.82 -3.47 1.65
N VAL A 143 14.47 -4.60 1.38
CA VAL A 143 14.21 -5.86 2.08
C VAL A 143 14.74 -5.79 3.51
N LEU A 144 15.85 -5.07 3.74
CA LEU A 144 16.46 -4.98 5.08
C LEU A 144 15.57 -4.18 6.02
N ASP A 145 15.10 -3.00 5.59
CA ASP A 145 14.12 -2.21 6.35
C ASP A 145 12.84 -3.02 6.60
N GLY A 146 12.39 -3.78 5.58
CA GLY A 146 11.24 -4.68 5.72
C GLY A 146 11.44 -5.77 6.80
N ILE A 147 12.63 -6.35 6.91
CA ILE A 147 12.97 -7.34 7.95
C ILE A 147 13.03 -6.67 9.32
N GLU A 148 13.70 -5.54 9.43
CA GLU A 148 13.86 -4.78 10.67
C GLU A 148 12.50 -4.34 11.23
N ASN A 149 11.58 -3.91 10.39
CA ASN A 149 10.23 -3.52 10.78
C ASN A 149 9.22 -4.69 10.91
N GLY A 150 9.67 -5.92 10.73
CA GLY A 150 8.85 -7.12 10.87
C GLY A 150 7.77 -7.27 9.78
N ALA A 151 8.03 -6.76 8.56
CA ALA A 151 7.07 -6.85 7.46
C ALA A 151 6.85 -8.29 6.99
N TYR A 152 7.89 -9.09 7.00
CA TYR A 152 7.84 -10.50 6.55
C TYR A 152 7.44 -11.47 7.65
N GLY A 153 7.78 -11.13 8.89
CA GLY A 153 7.40 -11.92 10.05
C GLY A 153 7.54 -11.10 11.33
N SER A 154 6.60 -11.27 12.25
CA SER A 154 6.58 -10.55 13.52
C SER A 154 5.77 -11.31 14.56
N THR A 155 5.99 -11.00 15.82
CA THR A 155 5.25 -11.57 16.94
C THR A 155 4.54 -10.46 17.70
N ILE A 156 3.25 -10.62 17.97
CA ILE A 156 2.54 -9.75 18.91
C ILE A 156 2.48 -10.43 20.27
N ARG A 157 2.84 -9.68 21.31
CA ARG A 157 2.65 -10.08 22.70
C ARG A 157 1.56 -9.22 23.32
N LYS A 158 0.44 -9.86 23.65
CA LYS A 158 -0.68 -9.23 24.35
C LYS A 158 -0.49 -9.42 25.84
N ILE A 159 -0.45 -8.32 26.58
CA ILE A 159 -0.24 -8.31 28.03
C ILE A 159 -1.56 -7.95 28.71
N ASP A 160 -2.11 -8.87 29.45
CA ASP A 160 -3.27 -8.67 30.30
C ASP A 160 -2.80 -8.22 31.69
N PHE A 161 -2.98 -6.93 31.97
CA PHE A 161 -2.56 -6.34 33.26
C PHE A 161 -3.44 -6.78 34.42
N LEU A 162 -4.70 -7.13 34.17
CA LEU A 162 -5.64 -7.53 35.22
C LEU A 162 -5.33 -8.97 35.68
N ASN A 163 -5.18 -9.89 34.71
CA ASN A 163 -4.94 -11.29 34.99
C ASN A 163 -3.43 -11.64 35.05
N ARG A 164 -2.56 -10.66 34.79
CA ARG A 164 -1.08 -10.85 34.75
C ARG A 164 -0.65 -11.96 33.81
N THR A 165 -1.37 -12.13 32.68
CA THR A 165 -1.07 -13.14 31.67
C THR A 165 -0.54 -12.51 30.39
N THR A 166 0.27 -13.28 29.66
CA THR A 166 0.82 -12.86 28.37
C THR A 166 0.47 -13.90 27.32
N GLU A 167 -0.11 -13.46 26.22
CA GLU A 167 -0.37 -14.27 25.04
C GLU A 167 0.53 -13.82 23.90
N SER A 168 1.02 -14.79 23.12
CA SER A 168 1.88 -14.50 21.95
C SER A 168 1.27 -15.11 20.70
N GLU A 169 1.15 -14.29 19.64
CA GLU A 169 0.71 -14.76 18.32
C GLU A 169 1.76 -14.39 17.28
N LYS A 170 2.13 -15.35 16.41
CA LYS A 170 3.10 -15.14 15.33
C LYS A 170 2.37 -14.83 14.04
N PHE A 171 2.90 -13.86 13.32
CA PHE A 171 2.51 -13.52 11.96
C PHE A 171 3.67 -13.87 11.02
N ILE A 172 3.35 -14.56 9.93
CA ILE A 172 4.28 -14.88 8.86
C ILE A 172 3.59 -14.47 7.55
N LEU A 173 4.25 -13.62 6.77
CA LEU A 173 3.78 -13.24 5.46
C LEU A 173 3.93 -14.43 4.49
N LYS A 174 2.82 -14.93 3.98
CA LYS A 174 2.80 -16.01 2.99
C LYS A 174 2.35 -15.49 1.64
N GLU A 175 2.90 -16.08 0.55
CA GLU A 175 2.37 -15.88 -0.79
C GLU A 175 0.87 -16.23 -0.80
N ASN A 176 0.12 -15.46 -1.57
CA ASN A 176 -1.34 -15.61 -1.72
C ASN A 176 -2.20 -15.35 -0.47
N SER A 177 -1.60 -14.91 0.64
CA SER A 177 -2.38 -14.55 1.82
C SER A 177 -3.18 -13.26 1.63
N TYR A 178 -2.76 -12.40 0.69
CA TYR A 178 -3.37 -11.09 0.45
C TYR A 178 -3.33 -10.72 -1.03
N LYS A 179 -4.23 -9.84 -1.42
CA LYS A 179 -4.19 -9.22 -2.74
C LYS A 179 -3.03 -8.23 -2.83
N THR A 180 -2.19 -8.40 -3.84
CA THR A 180 -1.04 -7.57 -4.15
C THR A 180 -1.19 -6.91 -5.53
N LEU A 181 -0.38 -5.90 -5.82
CA LEU A 181 -0.42 -5.20 -7.10
C LEU A 181 0.04 -6.11 -8.27
N ASN A 182 1.05 -6.94 -8.02
CA ASN A 182 1.60 -7.89 -8.99
C ASN A 182 1.55 -9.32 -8.44
N SER A 183 2.08 -10.30 -9.20
CA SER A 183 1.87 -11.72 -8.91
C SER A 183 2.70 -12.26 -7.75
N PHE A 184 3.90 -11.71 -7.51
CA PHE A 184 4.85 -12.28 -6.56
C PHE A 184 5.33 -11.27 -5.53
N LEU A 185 5.50 -11.71 -4.29
CA LEU A 185 6.07 -10.88 -3.23
C LEU A 185 7.61 -10.86 -3.33
N PRO A 186 8.26 -9.74 -2.98
CA PRO A 186 9.72 -9.62 -3.06
C PRO A 186 10.48 -10.41 -1.99
N PHE A 187 9.80 -11.01 -1.02
CA PHE A 187 10.42 -11.65 0.14
C PHE A 187 11.15 -12.97 -0.14
N ASN A 188 10.96 -13.56 -1.31
CA ASN A 188 11.71 -14.77 -1.70
C ASN A 188 13.22 -14.53 -1.85
N LEU A 189 13.64 -13.26 -1.92
CA LEU A 189 15.03 -12.85 -1.81
C LEU A 189 15.63 -13.10 -0.41
N ALA A 190 14.78 -13.24 0.60
CA ALA A 190 15.17 -13.29 1.99
C ALA A 190 15.23 -14.73 2.52
N LYS A 191 15.79 -15.66 1.77
CA LYS A 191 16.18 -16.98 2.29
C LYS A 191 17.56 -16.91 2.91
N ASN A 192 17.72 -17.50 4.10
CA ASN A 192 19.04 -17.64 4.70
C ASN A 192 19.89 -18.68 3.93
N ARG A 193 21.20 -18.77 4.25
CA ARG A 193 22.13 -19.74 3.64
C ARG A 193 21.66 -21.20 3.70
N LEU A 194 20.79 -21.53 4.65
CA LEU A 194 20.25 -22.88 4.85
C LEU A 194 18.93 -23.10 4.08
N GLY A 195 18.48 -22.12 3.27
CA GLY A 195 17.23 -22.20 2.54
C GLY A 195 15.97 -21.95 3.37
N ASN A 196 16.11 -21.67 4.66
CA ASN A 196 14.99 -21.34 5.53
C ASN A 196 14.51 -19.93 5.27
N SER A 197 13.21 -19.72 5.33
CA SER A 197 12.62 -18.39 5.21
C SER A 197 13.07 -17.52 6.40
N ILE A 198 13.61 -16.33 6.12
CA ILE A 198 13.96 -15.35 7.16
C ILE A 198 12.72 -14.98 7.99
N ASN A 199 11.53 -15.12 7.44
CA ASN A 199 10.26 -14.87 8.10
C ASN A 199 10.05 -15.75 9.35
N GLU A 200 10.58 -16.96 9.36
CA GLU A 200 10.42 -17.89 10.48
C GLU A 200 11.34 -17.57 11.66
N SER A 201 12.42 -16.81 11.41
CA SER A 201 13.41 -16.43 12.41
C SER A 201 13.30 -14.97 12.87
N SER A 202 12.27 -14.25 12.47
CA SER A 202 12.10 -12.85 12.88
C SER A 202 11.71 -12.76 14.35
N ASP A 203 12.62 -12.19 15.15
CA ASP A 203 12.38 -11.87 16.56
C ASP A 203 11.71 -10.52 16.78
N PHE A 204 11.25 -9.87 15.69
CA PHE A 204 10.57 -8.59 15.81
C PHE A 204 9.28 -8.74 16.62
N GLN A 205 9.22 -8.04 17.73
CA GLN A 205 8.12 -8.15 18.69
C GLN A 205 7.39 -6.82 18.85
N ARG A 206 6.06 -6.91 18.87
CA ARG A 206 5.19 -5.79 19.21
C ARG A 206 4.44 -6.10 20.49
N PHE A 207 4.48 -5.17 21.44
CA PHE A 207 3.75 -5.29 22.69
C PHE A 207 2.44 -4.52 22.62
N PHE A 208 1.37 -5.13 23.07
CA PHE A 208 0.05 -4.52 23.07
C PHE A 208 -0.71 -4.88 24.36
N PRO A 209 -1.36 -3.91 25.02
CA PRO A 209 -2.22 -4.23 26.15
C PRO A 209 -3.42 -5.04 25.67
N LYS A 210 -3.72 -6.14 26.35
CA LYS A 210 -4.88 -6.98 26.03
C LYS A 210 -6.11 -6.35 26.64
N PHE A 211 -7.07 -6.04 25.78
CA PHE A 211 -8.43 -5.70 26.17
C PHE A 211 -9.35 -6.86 25.83
N GLN A 212 -10.45 -7.01 26.59
CA GLN A 212 -11.41 -8.07 26.35
C GLN A 212 -12.03 -7.93 24.95
N GLY A 213 -12.02 -9.03 24.17
CA GLY A 213 -12.54 -9.05 22.80
C GLY A 213 -11.59 -8.56 21.71
N ASP A 214 -10.32 -8.63 21.93
CA ASP A 214 -9.29 -8.00 21.13
C ASP A 214 -8.95 -8.73 19.81
N LEU A 215 -9.21 -8.08 18.68
CA LEU A 215 -8.85 -8.53 17.33
C LEU A 215 -7.51 -7.94 16.83
N VAL A 216 -6.70 -7.36 17.72
CA VAL A 216 -5.47 -6.65 17.35
C VAL A 216 -4.54 -7.50 16.49
N SER A 217 -4.41 -8.77 16.77
CA SER A 217 -3.60 -9.69 15.97
C SER A 217 -4.05 -9.81 14.51
N ARG A 218 -5.33 -9.64 14.24
CA ARG A 218 -5.88 -9.75 12.88
C ARG A 218 -5.58 -8.53 12.02
N TRP A 219 -5.44 -7.36 12.60
CA TRP A 219 -5.25 -6.16 11.80
C TRP A 219 -3.87 -5.51 11.94
N LEU A 220 -3.29 -5.49 13.15
CA LEU A 220 -2.08 -4.72 13.43
C LEU A 220 -0.87 -5.22 12.63
N LEU A 221 -0.58 -6.52 12.74
CA LEU A 221 0.59 -7.11 12.09
C LEU A 221 0.46 -7.12 10.58
N VAL A 222 -0.72 -7.51 10.09
CA VAL A 222 -1.02 -7.55 8.66
C VAL A 222 -0.95 -6.15 8.04
N ARG A 223 -1.57 -5.16 8.68
CA ARG A 223 -1.55 -3.78 8.20
C ARG A 223 -0.13 -3.22 8.19
N ALA A 224 0.62 -3.42 9.27
CA ALA A 224 2.01 -2.97 9.35
C ALA A 224 2.87 -3.58 8.24
N SER A 225 2.76 -4.89 8.03
CA SER A 225 3.43 -5.59 6.94
C SER A 225 3.09 -4.98 5.57
N ARG A 226 1.80 -4.79 5.26
CA ARG A 226 1.37 -4.27 3.96
C ARG A 226 1.82 -2.84 3.70
N ILE A 227 1.79 -1.97 4.71
CA ILE A 227 2.27 -0.58 4.57
C ILE A 227 3.77 -0.55 4.33
N THR A 228 4.55 -1.37 5.05
CA THR A 228 5.99 -1.45 4.85
C THR A 228 6.31 -1.98 3.45
N LEU A 229 5.62 -3.02 2.99
CA LEU A 229 5.80 -3.54 1.63
C LEU A 229 5.42 -2.52 0.56
N LEU A 230 4.32 -1.80 0.70
CA LEU A 230 3.94 -0.75 -0.24
C LEU A 230 4.98 0.37 -0.30
N ASN A 231 5.61 0.65 0.82
CA ASN A 231 6.68 1.65 0.90
C ASN A 231 8.04 1.13 0.41
N SER A 232 8.20 -0.16 0.17
CA SER A 232 9.50 -0.77 -0.19
C SER A 232 9.97 -0.41 -1.60
N ALA A 233 9.06 -0.12 -2.52
CA ALA A 233 9.40 0.31 -3.88
C ALA A 233 8.66 1.59 -4.23
N LYS A 234 9.43 2.66 -4.44
CA LYS A 234 8.93 4.01 -4.75
C LYS A 234 9.56 4.55 -6.02
N LEU A 235 8.72 5.06 -6.90
CA LEU A 235 9.08 5.59 -8.18
C LEU A 235 8.47 6.98 -8.36
N HIS A 236 9.27 7.95 -8.77
CA HIS A 236 8.78 9.26 -9.21
C HIS A 236 8.88 9.33 -10.72
N VAL A 237 7.79 9.70 -11.36
CA VAL A 237 7.68 9.77 -12.82
C VAL A 237 7.04 11.07 -13.26
N ASP A 238 7.55 11.59 -14.36
CA ASP A 238 6.94 12.69 -15.10
C ASP A 238 6.26 12.10 -16.34
N ILE A 239 4.94 12.18 -16.34
CA ILE A 239 4.11 11.65 -17.42
C ILE A 239 3.39 12.80 -18.14
N PRO A 240 3.06 12.65 -19.43
CA PRO A 240 2.23 13.59 -20.13
C PRO A 240 0.90 13.81 -19.39
N GLY A 241 0.46 15.05 -19.34
CA GLY A 241 -0.70 15.46 -18.55
C GLY A 241 -1.97 14.69 -18.90
N ASP A 242 -2.62 14.19 -17.88
CA ASP A 242 -3.88 13.46 -17.96
C ASP A 242 -4.74 13.81 -16.74
N SER A 243 -5.90 14.37 -16.98
CA SER A 243 -6.84 14.76 -15.92
C SER A 243 -7.71 13.61 -15.43
N SER A 244 -7.68 12.45 -16.11
CA SER A 244 -8.48 11.28 -15.74
C SER A 244 -7.87 10.44 -14.60
N ILE A 245 -6.57 10.60 -14.35
CA ILE A 245 -5.86 9.88 -13.29
C ILE A 245 -5.96 10.62 -11.96
N SER A 246 -6.02 9.84 -10.88
CA SER A 246 -6.14 10.35 -9.52
C SER A 246 -5.30 9.52 -8.54
N VAL A 247 -5.10 10.03 -7.34
CA VAL A 247 -4.49 9.26 -6.25
C VAL A 247 -5.35 8.03 -5.94
N GLY A 248 -4.70 6.89 -5.69
CA GLY A 248 -5.36 5.59 -5.49
C GLY A 248 -5.60 4.80 -6.78
N ASP A 249 -5.42 5.40 -7.96
CA ASP A 249 -5.52 4.67 -9.22
C ASP A 249 -4.29 3.80 -9.48
N ILE A 250 -4.49 2.76 -10.28
CA ILE A 250 -3.42 1.87 -10.73
C ILE A 250 -3.01 2.27 -12.14
N ILE A 251 -1.70 2.31 -12.36
CA ILE A 251 -1.09 2.42 -13.69
C ILE A 251 -0.09 1.30 -13.90
N THR A 252 0.07 0.86 -15.15
CA THR A 252 1.08 -0.11 -15.54
C THR A 252 2.29 0.64 -16.08
N VAL A 253 3.46 0.34 -15.53
CA VAL A 253 4.73 0.96 -15.92
C VAL A 253 5.60 -0.09 -16.57
N ASN A 254 6.02 0.15 -17.80
CA ASN A 254 6.92 -0.69 -18.57
C ASN A 254 8.30 -0.05 -18.61
N ILE A 255 9.29 -0.71 -18.02
CA ILE A 255 10.69 -0.27 -18.00
C ILE A 255 11.52 -1.27 -18.77
N PRO A 256 12.20 -0.85 -19.86
CA PRO A 256 13.08 -1.73 -20.64
C PRO A 256 14.28 -2.19 -19.81
N GLU A 257 14.72 -3.42 -20.04
CA GLU A 257 15.96 -3.93 -19.49
C GLU A 257 17.17 -3.27 -20.17
N ASN A 258 18.14 -2.79 -19.38
CA ASN A 258 19.34 -2.09 -19.90
C ASN A 258 20.22 -2.96 -20.81
N SER A 259 20.09 -4.29 -20.76
CA SER A 259 20.86 -5.24 -21.57
C SER A 259 20.27 -5.48 -22.96
N ALA A 260 19.15 -4.89 -23.28
CA ALA A 260 18.52 -5.03 -24.59
C ALA A 260 19.38 -4.36 -25.68
N LYS A 261 20.35 -5.09 -26.21
CA LYS A 261 20.82 -4.85 -27.57
C LYS A 261 19.60 -4.98 -28.46
N THR A 262 19.17 -3.88 -28.98
CA THR A 262 17.99 -3.73 -29.81
C THR A 262 18.20 -4.41 -31.13
N ASP A 263 17.90 -5.71 -31.21
CA ASP A 263 17.40 -6.28 -32.44
C ASP A 263 15.95 -5.78 -32.55
N GLY A 264 15.78 -4.67 -33.20
CA GLY A 264 14.66 -3.77 -33.45
C GLY A 264 13.20 -4.21 -33.29
N ARG A 265 12.84 -5.30 -32.64
CA ARG A 265 11.46 -5.82 -32.60
C ARG A 265 10.92 -6.31 -31.24
N ASN A 266 11.76 -6.62 -30.25
CA ASN A 266 11.27 -7.06 -28.94
C ASN A 266 11.99 -6.33 -27.80
N ILE A 267 11.35 -5.33 -27.24
CA ILE A 267 11.81 -4.66 -26.02
C ILE A 267 11.56 -5.63 -24.86
N LYS A 268 12.64 -6.21 -24.31
CA LYS A 268 12.57 -7.00 -23.09
C LYS A 268 12.35 -6.07 -21.91
N LEU A 269 11.35 -6.36 -21.09
CA LEU A 269 11.03 -5.57 -19.90
C LEU A 269 11.81 -6.07 -18.69
N ASP A 270 12.27 -5.15 -17.86
CA ASP A 270 12.76 -5.47 -16.52
C ASP A 270 11.58 -5.88 -15.64
N MET A 271 11.46 -7.16 -15.37
CA MET A 271 10.34 -7.74 -14.62
C MET A 271 10.37 -7.39 -13.12
N MET A 272 11.52 -6.93 -12.60
CA MET A 272 11.60 -6.45 -11.22
C MET A 272 10.99 -5.06 -11.08
N THR A 273 11.34 -4.16 -11.99
CA THR A 273 10.93 -2.76 -11.89
C THR A 273 9.64 -2.48 -12.65
N SER A 274 9.35 -3.18 -13.74
CA SER A 274 8.08 -3.09 -14.46
C SER A 274 6.91 -3.65 -13.64
N GLY A 275 5.69 -3.32 -14.05
CA GLY A 275 4.47 -3.86 -13.48
C GLY A 275 3.44 -2.81 -13.08
N ARG A 276 2.49 -3.24 -12.26
CA ARG A 276 1.40 -2.39 -11.77
C ARG A 276 1.88 -1.60 -10.56
N TYR A 277 1.58 -0.32 -10.58
CA TYR A 277 1.89 0.64 -9.54
C TYR A 277 0.64 1.38 -9.11
N MET A 278 0.55 1.71 -7.82
CA MET A 278 -0.47 2.59 -7.26
C MET A 278 0.04 4.02 -7.20
N ILE A 279 -0.78 4.98 -7.62
CA ILE A 279 -0.50 6.41 -7.49
C ILE A 279 -0.75 6.82 -6.04
N THR A 280 0.30 7.20 -5.32
CA THR A 280 0.23 7.67 -3.93
C THR A 280 0.31 9.18 -3.81
N GLY A 281 0.86 9.84 -4.81
CA GLY A 281 0.90 11.29 -4.91
C GLY A 281 0.82 11.73 -6.36
N LEU A 282 0.08 12.81 -6.63
CA LEU A 282 -0.10 13.33 -7.97
C LEU A 282 -0.10 14.86 -7.94
N ARG A 283 0.71 15.45 -8.81
CA ARG A 283 0.79 16.89 -9.00
C ARG A 283 0.63 17.24 -10.47
N HIS A 284 -0.40 17.99 -10.79
CA HIS A 284 -0.61 18.53 -12.12
C HIS A 284 0.15 19.85 -12.29
N GLN A 285 1.00 19.93 -13.32
CA GLN A 285 1.75 21.14 -13.68
C GLN A 285 1.34 21.61 -15.07
N LEU A 286 0.75 22.78 -15.12
CA LEU A 286 0.39 23.48 -16.36
C LEU A 286 1.44 24.58 -16.59
N LYS A 287 2.18 24.46 -17.68
CA LYS A 287 3.12 25.48 -18.17
C LYS A 287 2.59 26.01 -19.52
N ALA A 288 3.06 27.18 -19.96
CA ALA A 288 2.54 27.84 -21.17
C ALA A 288 2.34 26.89 -22.39
N ASN A 289 3.27 25.92 -22.59
CA ASN A 289 3.22 24.99 -23.72
C ASN A 289 3.23 23.51 -23.34
N LYS A 290 3.11 23.17 -22.06
CA LYS A 290 3.24 21.80 -21.59
C LYS A 290 2.38 21.52 -20.37
N TYR A 291 1.62 20.42 -20.43
CA TYR A 291 0.92 19.86 -19.29
C TYR A 291 1.60 18.56 -18.87
N ILE A 292 2.04 18.49 -17.62
CA ILE A 292 2.77 17.35 -17.07
C ILE A 292 2.11 16.95 -15.75
N CYS A 293 2.04 15.65 -15.51
CA CYS A 293 1.70 15.08 -14.22
C CYS A 293 2.95 14.49 -13.57
N ASN A 294 3.37 15.05 -12.43
CA ASN A 294 4.39 14.42 -11.59
C ASN A 294 3.69 13.44 -10.67
N ALA A 295 3.94 12.16 -10.87
CA ALA A 295 3.32 11.10 -10.09
C ALA A 295 4.32 10.41 -9.17
N GLN A 296 3.91 10.18 -7.93
CA GLN A 296 4.60 9.30 -7.00
C GLN A 296 3.89 7.95 -7.02
N LEU A 297 4.63 6.92 -7.34
CA LEU A 297 4.15 5.58 -7.54
C LEU A 297 4.77 4.64 -6.51
N CYS A 298 3.96 3.71 -6.01
CA CYS A 298 4.43 2.67 -5.11
C CYS A 298 3.97 1.30 -5.58
N LYS A 299 4.77 0.27 -5.29
CA LYS A 299 4.36 -1.13 -5.47
C LYS A 299 4.87 -2.01 -4.35
N ASP A 300 4.08 -3.05 -4.04
CA ASP A 300 4.33 -4.00 -2.96
C ASP A 300 4.90 -5.35 -3.44
N SER A 301 4.94 -5.57 -4.75
CA SER A 301 5.14 -6.88 -5.35
C SER A 301 5.79 -6.79 -6.73
N VAL A 302 6.29 -7.90 -7.25
CA VAL A 302 7.03 -8.02 -8.51
C VAL A 302 6.31 -8.92 -9.51
N MET A 303 6.65 -8.78 -10.78
CA MET A 303 6.07 -9.60 -11.86
C MET A 303 6.76 -10.96 -12.02
N VAL A 304 7.98 -11.12 -11.49
CA VAL A 304 8.79 -12.31 -11.62
C VAL A 304 8.85 -13.09 -10.30
N ASN A 305 8.82 -14.42 -10.41
CA ASN A 305 9.07 -15.27 -9.25
C ASN A 305 10.57 -15.27 -8.94
N LEU A 306 10.93 -14.68 -7.82
CA LEU A 306 12.32 -14.58 -7.34
C LEU A 306 12.82 -15.85 -6.63
N ASN A 307 12.13 -16.98 -6.76
CA ASN A 307 12.57 -18.29 -6.32
C ASN A 307 13.81 -18.74 -7.12
N TYR A 308 14.87 -17.94 -7.03
CA TYR A 308 16.17 -18.32 -7.52
C TYR A 308 16.82 -19.25 -6.49
N ASN A 309 16.88 -20.55 -6.80
CA ASN A 309 17.85 -21.43 -6.20
C ASN A 309 19.12 -21.28 -7.03
N PRO A 310 20.12 -20.49 -6.62
CA PRO A 310 21.41 -20.55 -7.28
C PRO A 310 21.89 -21.98 -7.18
N PRO A 311 22.43 -22.58 -8.24
CA PRO A 311 23.08 -23.87 -8.13
C PRO A 311 24.12 -23.72 -7.02
N PHE A 312 24.07 -24.63 -6.05
CA PHE A 312 25.01 -24.67 -4.94
C PHE A 312 26.42 -24.71 -5.53
N ASN A 313 27.15 -23.61 -5.46
CA ASN A 313 28.55 -23.56 -5.86
C ASN A 313 29.38 -23.85 -4.61
N PRO A 314 29.96 -25.06 -4.46
CA PRO A 314 30.70 -25.45 -3.27
C PRO A 314 31.99 -24.66 -3.07
N ASN A 315 32.40 -23.83 -4.04
CA ASN A 315 33.67 -23.09 -4.00
C ASN A 315 33.60 -21.76 -3.22
N TRP A 316 32.46 -21.40 -2.62
CA TRP A 316 32.36 -20.19 -1.78
C TRP A 316 32.90 -20.38 -0.34
N ASN A 317 33.29 -21.60 0.04
CA ASN A 317 33.81 -21.89 1.39
C ASN A 317 35.31 -21.53 1.58
N THR A 318 35.97 -20.95 0.57
CA THR A 318 37.42 -20.70 0.62
C THR A 318 37.82 -19.25 0.79
N VAL A 319 36.93 -18.31 1.06
CA VAL A 319 37.29 -16.87 1.13
C VAL A 319 36.78 -16.18 2.38
N ILE A 320 36.68 -16.82 3.52
CA ILE A 320 36.67 -16.13 4.83
C ILE A 320 37.43 -16.94 5.83
N ASN A 321 38.74 -16.88 5.75
CA ASN A 321 39.64 -16.96 6.89
C ASN A 321 40.15 -15.53 7.13
N ILE A 322 39.49 -14.80 7.99
CA ILE A 322 40.03 -13.71 8.80
C ILE A 322 39.48 -13.89 10.18
#